data_0430492293efd09ee229f637fed680bf
#
_entry.id   0430492293efd09ee229f637fed680bf
#
_cell.length_a   1.000
_cell.length_b   1.000
_cell.length_c   1.000
_cell.angle_alpha   90.00
_cell.angle_beta   90.00
_cell.angle_gamma   90.00
#
_symmetry.space_group_name_H-M   'P 1'
#
loop_
_entity.id
_entity.type
_entity.pdbx_description
1 polymer ?
#
loop_
_entity_poly.entity_id
_entity_poly.type
_entity_poly.pdbx_seq_one_letter_code
_entity_poly.pdbx_strand_id
1 'polypeptide(L)'
;MRLFVSAALAGAALATVVAAPAGAQGGVKIGFIRSQQLLEQTPGRAEAEAAFGKEVEGYRDLLAKMGDTLQRMIADYRKAEPTLTPAVKDAREKALRTRQEEMQGRQTQLEQQARLRQVELMAPVTDMVKKAIEDVRTEEGYTIIFDIETQGNPVVAIDKNLDVTDRVVAKLRLMPKPVAGATAPMPAPAKPVTGPVNAPAGVTRPKPPTRQ
;
A
#
# COMPACT_ATOMS: atom_id res chain seq x y z
N MET A 1 -103.92 29.95 3.12
CA MET A 1 -104.03 29.35 1.73
C MET A 1 -102.74 29.62 1.00
N ARG A 2 -102.10 28.56 0.56
CA ARG A 2 -100.93 28.51 -0.35
C ARG A 2 -99.55 28.77 0.32
N LEU A 3 -98.97 27.69 0.63
CA LEU A 3 -97.54 27.37 0.82
C LEU A 3 -96.68 27.77 -0.39
N PHE A 4 -95.49 28.26 -0.12
CA PHE A 4 -94.32 28.11 -0.99
C PHE A 4 -93.12 27.71 -0.18
N VAL A 5 -92.73 26.48 -0.38
CA VAL A 5 -91.52 25.88 0.13
C VAL A 5 -90.38 26.25 -0.80
N SER A 6 -89.36 26.94 -0.29
CA SER A 6 -88.10 27.16 -1.02
C SER A 6 -87.04 26.26 -0.45
N ALA A 7 -86.64 25.26 -1.19
CA ALA A 7 -85.53 24.34 -0.84
C ALA A 7 -84.20 25.01 -1.19
N ALA A 8 -83.35 25.21 -0.17
CA ALA A 8 -81.99 25.64 -0.35
C ALA A 8 -81.07 24.36 -0.37
N LEU A 9 -80.50 24.10 -1.55
CA LEU A 9 -79.44 23.07 -1.71
C LEU A 9 -78.14 23.64 -1.19
N ALA A 10 -77.64 23.08 -0.04
CA ALA A 10 -76.27 23.31 0.44
C ALA A 10 -75.34 22.25 -0.19
N GLY A 11 -74.52 22.69 -1.15
CA GLY A 11 -73.47 21.88 -1.75
C GLY A 11 -72.28 21.72 -0.79
N ALA A 12 -72.08 20.54 -0.23
CA ALA A 12 -70.88 20.19 0.53
C ALA A 12 -69.76 19.82 -0.46
N ALA A 13 -68.82 20.73 -0.65
CA ALA A 13 -67.57 20.42 -1.37
C ALA A 13 -66.67 19.57 -0.48
N LEU A 14 -66.55 18.30 -0.79
CA LEU A 14 -65.61 17.35 -0.17
C LEU A 14 -64.21 17.65 -0.74
N ALA A 15 -63.37 18.41 0.00
CA ALA A 15 -61.97 18.58 -0.33
C ALA A 15 -61.22 17.29 0.04
N THR A 16 -61.00 16.41 -0.93
CA THR A 16 -60.08 15.26 -0.81
C THR A 16 -58.64 15.80 -0.74
N VAL A 17 -58.07 15.88 0.48
CA VAL A 17 -56.66 16.11 0.69
C VAL A 17 -55.93 14.83 0.22
N VAL A 18 -55.40 14.85 -0.98
CA VAL A 18 -54.44 13.85 -1.46
C VAL A 18 -53.17 14.05 -0.64
N ALA A 19 -53.01 13.25 0.44
CA ALA A 19 -51.75 13.14 1.16
C ALA A 19 -50.74 12.52 0.17
N ALA A 20 -49.90 13.38 -0.42
CA ALA A 20 -48.72 12.90 -1.14
C ALA A 20 -47.89 12.01 -0.16
N PRO A 21 -47.48 10.81 -0.56
CA PRO A 21 -46.57 10.04 0.29
C PRO A 21 -45.34 10.91 0.50
N ALA A 22 -45.06 11.28 1.76
CA ALA A 22 -43.79 11.87 2.14
C ALA A 22 -42.74 10.88 1.67
N GLY A 23 -42.07 11.21 0.57
CA GLY A 23 -41.00 10.39 0.01
C GLY A 23 -40.06 10.06 1.16
N ALA A 24 -39.93 8.77 1.48
CA ALA A 24 -38.95 8.29 2.41
C ALA A 24 -37.57 8.82 1.90
N GLN A 25 -37.13 9.93 2.47
CA GLN A 25 -35.75 10.36 2.34
C GLN A 25 -34.96 9.20 2.95
N GLY A 26 -34.46 8.31 2.09
CA GLY A 26 -33.65 7.20 2.52
C GLY A 26 -32.51 7.76 3.35
N GLY A 27 -32.60 7.62 4.68
CA GLY A 27 -31.59 8.12 5.59
C GLY A 27 -30.23 7.59 5.18
N VAL A 28 -29.20 8.43 5.23
CA VAL A 28 -27.82 8.03 4.97
C VAL A 28 -27.47 6.88 5.92
N LYS A 29 -27.33 5.68 5.37
CA LYS A 29 -26.95 4.49 6.15
C LYS A 29 -25.44 4.51 6.33
N ILE A 30 -24.99 4.64 7.57
CA ILE A 30 -23.58 4.71 7.93
C ILE A 30 -23.19 3.43 8.68
N GLY A 31 -21.99 2.94 8.43
CA GLY A 31 -21.37 1.86 9.18
C GLY A 31 -19.94 2.20 9.56
N PHE A 32 -19.35 1.39 10.43
CA PHE A 32 -17.91 1.45 10.68
C PHE A 32 -17.28 0.06 10.74
N ILE A 33 -15.97 0.03 10.54
CA ILE A 33 -15.13 -1.16 10.61
C ILE A 33 -13.92 -0.91 11.51
N ARG A 34 -13.32 -2.03 11.94
CA ARG A 34 -12.01 -2.10 12.59
C ARG A 34 -11.04 -2.78 11.64
N SER A 35 -10.24 -1.98 10.94
CA SER A 35 -9.34 -2.47 9.88
C SER A 35 -8.29 -3.45 10.39
N GLN A 36 -7.77 -3.24 11.61
CA GLN A 36 -6.81 -4.16 12.21
C GLN A 36 -7.43 -5.54 12.44
N GLN A 37 -8.62 -5.60 13.01
CA GLN A 37 -9.34 -6.85 13.21
C GLN A 37 -9.64 -7.56 11.87
N LEU A 38 -10.02 -6.80 10.83
CA LEU A 38 -10.24 -7.35 9.49
C LEU A 38 -8.98 -7.97 8.93
N LEU A 39 -7.86 -7.24 8.97
CA LEU A 39 -6.57 -7.73 8.49
C LEU A 39 -6.14 -9.00 9.23
N GLU A 40 -6.32 -9.07 10.57
CA GLU A 40 -5.97 -10.23 11.37
C GLU A 40 -6.74 -11.50 10.96
N GLN A 41 -7.98 -11.35 10.52
CA GLN A 41 -8.84 -12.45 10.13
C GLN A 41 -8.86 -12.73 8.62
N THR A 42 -8.08 -11.96 7.83
CA THR A 42 -8.07 -12.12 6.38
C THR A 42 -7.31 -13.37 5.96
N PRO A 43 -7.91 -14.26 5.13
CA PRO A 43 -7.22 -15.40 4.56
C PRO A 43 -6.00 -14.98 3.75
N GLY A 44 -4.89 -15.72 3.89
CA GLY A 44 -3.64 -15.45 3.16
C GLY A 44 -2.67 -14.49 3.86
N ARG A 45 -3.10 -13.79 4.93
CA ARG A 45 -2.20 -12.91 5.70
C ARG A 45 -1.03 -13.68 6.32
N ALA A 46 -1.31 -14.77 7.03
CA ALA A 46 -0.27 -15.56 7.69
C ALA A 46 0.76 -16.10 6.69
N GLU A 47 0.30 -16.51 5.51
CA GLU A 47 1.15 -16.97 4.43
C GLU A 47 2.03 -15.84 3.87
N ALA A 48 1.48 -14.63 3.70
CA ALA A 48 2.21 -13.46 3.25
C ALA A 48 3.27 -13.03 4.28
N GLU A 49 2.92 -13.01 5.56
CA GLU A 49 3.84 -12.71 6.67
C GLU A 49 4.96 -13.76 6.78
N ALA A 50 4.64 -15.06 6.63
CA ALA A 50 5.63 -16.12 6.65
C ALA A 50 6.58 -16.04 5.44
N ALA A 51 6.07 -15.71 4.25
CA ALA A 51 6.90 -15.50 3.07
C ALA A 51 7.86 -14.32 3.27
N PHE A 52 7.35 -13.20 3.80
CA PHE A 52 8.16 -12.03 4.13
C PHE A 52 9.23 -12.36 5.18
N GLY A 53 8.86 -13.08 6.24
CA GLY A 53 9.79 -13.50 7.29
C GLY A 53 10.99 -14.29 6.75
N LYS A 54 10.75 -15.24 5.83
CA LYS A 54 11.82 -16.02 5.18
C LYS A 54 12.76 -15.13 4.34
N GLU A 55 12.22 -14.16 3.62
CA GLU A 55 13.06 -13.25 2.84
C GLU A 55 13.93 -12.36 3.75
N VAL A 56 13.35 -11.83 4.83
CA VAL A 56 14.09 -11.03 5.82
C VAL A 56 15.19 -11.85 6.50
N GLU A 57 14.94 -13.12 6.80
CA GLU A 57 15.94 -14.05 7.33
C GLU A 57 17.10 -14.21 6.34
N GLY A 58 16.80 -14.42 5.05
CA GLY A 58 17.83 -14.47 4.01
C GLY A 58 18.67 -13.19 3.90
N TYR A 59 18.05 -12.01 4.11
CA TYR A 59 18.78 -10.74 4.14
C TYR A 59 19.71 -10.64 5.35
N ARG A 60 19.27 -11.09 6.52
CA ARG A 60 20.10 -11.14 7.74
C ARG A 60 21.29 -12.07 7.56
N ASP A 61 21.07 -13.25 7.00
CA ASP A 61 22.14 -14.21 6.72
C ASP A 61 23.18 -13.65 5.76
N LEU A 62 22.74 -12.92 4.73
CA LEU A 62 23.65 -12.27 3.79
C LEU A 62 24.52 -11.23 4.49
N LEU A 63 23.92 -10.37 5.32
CA LEU A 63 24.65 -9.34 6.07
C LEU A 63 25.59 -9.96 7.10
N ALA A 64 25.18 -11.04 7.77
CA ALA A 64 26.03 -11.79 8.70
C ALA A 64 27.28 -12.34 7.99
N LYS A 65 27.12 -12.98 6.84
CA LYS A 65 28.25 -13.48 6.03
C LYS A 65 29.21 -12.38 5.56
N MET A 66 28.65 -11.20 5.21
CA MET A 66 29.47 -10.04 4.87
C MET A 66 30.24 -9.52 6.08
N GLY A 67 29.60 -9.46 7.25
CA GLY A 67 30.22 -9.10 8.53
C GLY A 67 31.34 -10.05 8.93
N ASP A 68 31.10 -11.37 8.87
CA ASP A 68 32.12 -12.40 9.16
C ASP A 68 33.31 -12.29 8.22
N THR A 69 33.07 -11.96 6.95
CA THR A 69 34.15 -11.77 5.99
C THR A 69 34.99 -10.54 6.35
N LEU A 70 34.33 -9.43 6.68
CA LEU A 70 35.03 -8.20 7.11
C LEU A 70 35.84 -8.45 8.40
N GLN A 71 35.27 -9.14 9.37
CA GLN A 71 35.98 -9.48 10.63
C GLN A 71 37.23 -10.34 10.37
N ARG A 72 37.13 -11.32 9.48
CA ARG A 72 38.30 -12.12 9.06
C ARG A 72 39.35 -11.25 8.39
N MET A 73 38.98 -10.40 7.46
CA MET A 73 39.92 -9.48 6.81
C MET A 73 40.64 -8.57 7.80
N ILE A 74 39.93 -8.06 8.83
CA ILE A 74 40.50 -7.25 9.89
C ILE A 74 41.50 -8.07 10.74
N ALA A 75 41.13 -9.30 11.12
CA ALA A 75 41.99 -10.16 11.89
C ALA A 75 43.27 -10.51 11.12
N ASP A 76 43.15 -10.84 9.84
CA ASP A 76 44.29 -11.16 8.97
C ASP A 76 45.20 -9.96 8.77
N TYR A 77 44.60 -8.74 8.62
CA TYR A 77 45.40 -7.52 8.53
C TYR A 77 46.19 -7.28 9.81
N ARG A 78 45.56 -7.32 10.98
CA ARG A 78 46.22 -7.13 12.29
C ARG A 78 47.36 -8.10 12.51
N LYS A 79 47.18 -9.37 12.14
CA LYS A 79 48.20 -10.38 12.27
C LYS A 79 49.39 -10.13 11.36
N ALA A 80 49.18 -9.67 10.15
CA ALA A 80 50.20 -9.45 9.15
C ALA A 80 50.86 -8.05 9.25
N GLU A 81 50.21 -7.09 9.86
CA GLU A 81 50.59 -5.67 9.88
C GLU A 81 52.05 -5.41 10.23
N PRO A 82 52.66 -6.08 11.26
CA PRO A 82 54.07 -5.81 11.62
C PRO A 82 55.06 -6.15 10.52
N THR A 83 54.71 -7.01 9.57
CA THR A 83 55.59 -7.49 8.50
C THR A 83 55.28 -6.89 7.13
N LEU A 84 54.23 -6.07 7.04
CA LEU A 84 53.81 -5.46 5.76
C LEU A 84 54.65 -4.23 5.43
N THR A 85 54.91 -4.04 4.13
CA THR A 85 55.46 -2.79 3.61
C THR A 85 54.37 -1.69 3.62
N PRO A 86 54.75 -0.40 3.68
CA PRO A 86 53.80 0.69 3.70
C PRO A 86 52.78 0.65 2.55
N ALA A 87 53.21 0.36 1.33
CA ALA A 87 52.33 0.27 0.16
C ALA A 87 51.28 -0.89 0.28
N VAL A 88 51.67 -1.99 0.91
CA VAL A 88 50.74 -3.14 1.14
C VAL A 88 49.77 -2.82 2.28
N LYS A 89 50.21 -2.09 3.32
CA LYS A 89 49.34 -1.62 4.39
C LYS A 89 48.23 -0.72 3.81
N ASP A 90 48.61 0.30 3.05
CA ASP A 90 47.68 1.24 2.41
C ASP A 90 46.65 0.50 1.51
N ALA A 91 47.13 -0.46 0.72
CA ALA A 91 46.24 -1.25 -0.14
C ALA A 91 45.22 -2.08 0.66
N ARG A 92 45.66 -2.73 1.76
CA ARG A 92 44.78 -3.53 2.63
C ARG A 92 43.78 -2.67 3.40
N GLU A 93 44.21 -1.53 3.93
CA GLU A 93 43.33 -0.57 4.60
C GLU A 93 42.28 -0.01 3.66
N LYS A 94 42.68 0.31 2.42
CA LYS A 94 41.70 0.70 1.38
C LYS A 94 40.69 -0.41 1.09
N ALA A 95 41.14 -1.66 0.97
CA ALA A 95 40.25 -2.79 0.76
C ALA A 95 39.27 -2.99 1.93
N LEU A 96 39.72 -2.82 3.19
CA LEU A 96 38.86 -2.89 4.37
C LEU A 96 37.80 -1.79 4.36
N ARG A 97 38.18 -0.55 4.04
CA ARG A 97 37.25 0.58 3.92
C ARG A 97 36.20 0.33 2.83
N THR A 98 36.64 -0.07 1.64
CA THR A 98 35.73 -0.42 0.54
C THR A 98 34.75 -1.51 0.97
N ARG A 99 35.24 -2.56 1.65
CA ARG A 99 34.35 -3.65 2.12
C ARG A 99 33.34 -3.18 3.16
N GLN A 100 33.71 -2.26 4.03
CA GLN A 100 32.82 -1.65 5.01
C GLN A 100 31.74 -0.79 4.33
N GLU A 101 32.13 0.03 3.34
CA GLU A 101 31.21 0.83 2.54
C GLU A 101 30.22 -0.04 1.75
N GLU A 102 30.71 -1.13 1.13
CA GLU A 102 29.86 -2.10 0.44
C GLU A 102 28.83 -2.72 1.40
N MET A 103 29.23 -3.08 2.62
CA MET A 103 28.31 -3.65 3.60
C MET A 103 27.24 -2.66 4.02
N GLN A 104 27.60 -1.38 4.27
CA GLN A 104 26.65 -0.32 4.60
C GLN A 104 25.69 -0.06 3.44
N GLY A 105 26.19 0.04 2.22
CA GLY A 105 25.37 0.20 1.01
C GLY A 105 24.40 -0.97 0.81
N ARG A 106 24.89 -2.20 1.05
CA ARG A 106 24.06 -3.40 0.95
C ARG A 106 22.96 -3.44 2.00
N GLN A 107 23.26 -3.04 3.24
CA GLN A 107 22.27 -2.95 4.30
C GLN A 107 21.14 -1.99 3.91
N THR A 108 21.46 -0.77 3.48
CA THR A 108 20.46 0.23 3.03
C THR A 108 19.62 -0.31 1.87
N GLN A 109 20.26 -0.97 0.91
CA GLN A 109 19.55 -1.57 -0.24
C GLN A 109 18.57 -2.66 0.22
N LEU A 110 18.99 -3.55 1.12
CA LEU A 110 18.14 -4.63 1.62
C LEU A 110 16.98 -4.10 2.47
N GLU A 111 17.19 -3.04 3.24
CA GLU A 111 16.10 -2.37 3.98
C GLU A 111 15.05 -1.77 3.05
N GLN A 112 15.47 -1.18 1.93
CA GLN A 112 14.54 -0.68 0.92
C GLN A 112 13.79 -1.84 0.23
N GLN A 113 14.51 -2.90 -0.15
CA GLN A 113 13.91 -4.09 -0.74
C GLN A 113 12.89 -4.74 0.20
N ALA A 114 13.22 -4.85 1.50
CA ALA A 114 12.30 -5.40 2.50
C ALA A 114 10.99 -4.60 2.58
N ARG A 115 11.08 -3.25 2.60
CA ARG A 115 9.88 -2.39 2.62
C ARG A 115 9.00 -2.59 1.39
N LEU A 116 9.59 -2.60 0.20
CA LEU A 116 8.86 -2.82 -1.05
C LEU A 116 8.23 -4.21 -1.08
N ARG A 117 8.97 -5.21 -0.66
CA ARG A 117 8.50 -6.60 -0.65
C ARG A 117 7.36 -6.85 0.34
N GLN A 118 7.41 -6.20 1.50
CA GLN A 118 6.33 -6.25 2.48
C GLN A 118 5.02 -5.71 1.87
N VAL A 119 5.09 -4.55 1.21
CA VAL A 119 3.93 -3.94 0.54
C VAL A 119 3.41 -4.87 -0.56
N GLU A 120 4.30 -5.43 -1.38
CA GLU A 120 3.94 -6.33 -2.48
C GLU A 120 3.24 -7.61 -1.98
N LEU A 121 3.79 -8.24 -0.95
CA LEU A 121 3.20 -9.47 -0.38
C LEU A 121 1.86 -9.20 0.32
N MET A 122 1.70 -8.03 0.94
CA MET A 122 0.46 -7.65 1.63
C MET A 122 -0.60 -7.05 0.69
N ALA A 123 -0.23 -6.60 -0.51
CA ALA A 123 -1.18 -5.98 -1.45
C ALA A 123 -2.41 -6.85 -1.74
N PRO A 124 -2.29 -8.15 -2.10
CA PRO A 124 -3.44 -8.98 -2.39
C PRO A 124 -4.35 -9.20 -1.16
N VAL A 125 -3.77 -9.21 0.04
CA VAL A 125 -4.54 -9.29 1.31
C VAL A 125 -5.34 -8.01 1.53
N THR A 126 -4.69 -6.85 1.34
CA THR A 126 -5.33 -5.54 1.47
C THR A 126 -6.44 -5.34 0.43
N ASP A 127 -6.21 -5.77 -0.80
CA ASP A 127 -7.20 -5.66 -1.88
C ASP A 127 -8.42 -6.56 -1.63
N MET A 128 -8.20 -7.74 -1.05
CA MET A 128 -9.30 -8.61 -0.61
C MET A 128 -10.15 -7.93 0.48
N VAL A 129 -9.54 -7.29 1.46
CA VAL A 129 -10.24 -6.53 2.51
C VAL A 129 -11.06 -5.40 1.90
N LYS A 130 -10.46 -4.59 1.03
CA LYS A 130 -11.17 -3.51 0.33
C LYS A 130 -12.36 -4.01 -0.45
N LYS A 131 -12.19 -5.11 -1.17
CA LYS A 131 -13.28 -5.72 -1.93
C LYS A 131 -14.40 -6.21 -1.01
N ALA A 132 -14.09 -6.88 0.08
CA ALA A 132 -15.10 -7.35 1.03
C ALA A 132 -15.89 -6.21 1.67
N ILE A 133 -15.22 -5.09 2.01
CA ILE A 133 -15.88 -3.88 2.51
C ILE A 133 -16.83 -3.31 1.46
N GLU A 134 -16.39 -3.21 0.21
CA GLU A 134 -17.20 -2.68 -0.88
C GLU A 134 -18.40 -3.59 -1.20
N ASP A 135 -18.20 -4.90 -1.16
CA ASP A 135 -19.29 -5.87 -1.34
C ASP A 135 -20.35 -5.69 -0.24
N VAL A 136 -19.96 -5.63 1.04
CA VAL A 136 -20.88 -5.39 2.17
C VAL A 136 -21.55 -4.02 2.06
N ARG A 137 -20.78 -2.97 1.69
CA ARG A 137 -21.33 -1.63 1.49
C ARG A 137 -22.47 -1.64 0.48
N THR A 138 -22.25 -2.29 -0.65
CA THR A 138 -23.21 -2.33 -1.77
C THR A 138 -24.39 -3.25 -1.46
N GLU A 139 -24.15 -4.46 -0.98
CA GLU A 139 -25.18 -5.48 -0.71
C GLU A 139 -26.15 -5.04 0.39
N GLU A 140 -25.64 -4.34 1.40
CA GLU A 140 -26.45 -3.90 2.53
C GLU A 140 -26.90 -2.43 2.44
N GLY A 141 -26.56 -1.72 1.36
CA GLY A 141 -26.98 -0.36 1.08
C GLY A 141 -26.39 0.70 2.00
N TYR A 142 -25.16 0.50 2.48
CA TYR A 142 -24.44 1.56 3.20
C TYR A 142 -24.01 2.66 2.24
N THR A 143 -24.23 3.90 2.66
CA THR A 143 -23.74 5.07 1.94
C THR A 143 -22.26 5.27 2.20
N ILE A 144 -21.83 5.11 3.46
CA ILE A 144 -20.45 5.29 3.90
C ILE A 144 -20.13 4.24 4.96
N ILE A 145 -18.92 3.69 4.91
CA ILE A 145 -18.33 2.87 5.97
C ILE A 145 -17.02 3.55 6.39
N PHE A 146 -16.89 3.88 7.68
CA PHE A 146 -15.71 4.49 8.27
C PHE A 146 -14.79 3.43 8.86
N ASP A 147 -13.49 3.64 8.73
CA ASP A 147 -12.49 2.89 9.52
C ASP A 147 -12.14 3.68 10.77
N ILE A 148 -12.47 3.12 11.94
CA ILE A 148 -12.25 3.80 13.23
C ILE A 148 -10.85 3.59 13.80
N GLU A 149 -10.03 2.75 13.20
CA GLU A 149 -8.66 2.47 13.66
C GLU A 149 -7.60 3.25 12.87
N THR A 150 -8.03 4.04 11.88
CA THR A 150 -7.11 4.88 11.12
C THR A 150 -6.53 6.00 12.00
N GLN A 151 -5.21 6.22 11.92
CA GLN A 151 -4.55 7.33 12.61
C GLN A 151 -5.20 8.66 12.25
N GLY A 152 -5.51 9.47 13.27
CA GLY A 152 -6.16 10.77 13.08
C GLY A 152 -7.67 10.68 12.90
N ASN A 153 -8.29 9.55 13.18
CA ASN A 153 -9.74 9.40 13.13
C ASN A 153 -10.42 10.39 14.10
N PRO A 154 -11.32 11.27 13.61
CA PRO A 154 -12.00 12.25 14.43
C PRO A 154 -13.20 11.68 15.22
N VAL A 155 -13.54 10.40 15.05
CA VAL A 155 -14.69 9.78 15.71
C VAL A 155 -14.40 9.54 17.19
N VAL A 156 -15.10 10.27 18.06
CA VAL A 156 -14.93 10.20 19.51
C VAL A 156 -15.88 9.17 20.14
N ALA A 157 -17.08 9.03 19.59
CA ALA A 157 -18.09 8.08 20.07
C ALA A 157 -18.94 7.59 18.90
N ILE A 158 -19.30 6.31 18.89
CA ILE A 158 -20.11 5.70 17.87
C ILE A 158 -20.97 4.59 18.46
N ASP A 159 -22.18 4.41 17.94
CA ASP A 159 -23.06 3.32 18.33
C ASP A 159 -22.52 1.98 17.84
N LYS A 160 -22.40 1.00 18.75
CA LYS A 160 -21.92 -0.36 18.43
C LYS A 160 -22.79 -1.07 17.38
N ASN A 161 -24.07 -0.70 17.27
CA ASN A 161 -24.97 -1.27 16.27
C ASN A 161 -24.59 -0.91 14.83
N LEU A 162 -23.72 0.10 14.65
CA LEU A 162 -23.19 0.50 13.35
C LEU A 162 -21.91 -0.27 12.97
N ASP A 163 -21.42 -1.17 13.84
CA ASP A 163 -20.27 -2.00 13.57
C ASP A 163 -20.61 -3.08 12.52
N VAL A 164 -19.93 -3.03 11.38
CA VAL A 164 -20.09 -4.01 10.30
C VAL A 164 -18.88 -4.94 10.16
N THR A 165 -17.93 -4.87 11.10
CA THR A 165 -16.68 -5.63 11.05
C THR A 165 -16.93 -7.13 10.89
N ASP A 166 -17.82 -7.71 11.69
CA ASP A 166 -18.10 -9.14 11.66
C ASP A 166 -18.74 -9.58 10.33
N ARG A 167 -19.53 -8.71 9.70
CA ARG A 167 -20.12 -8.97 8.38
C ARG A 167 -19.05 -8.99 7.30
N VAL A 168 -18.12 -8.06 7.34
CA VAL A 168 -16.96 -8.04 6.42
C VAL A 168 -16.10 -9.29 6.66
N VAL A 169 -15.85 -9.69 7.91
CA VAL A 169 -15.13 -10.93 8.24
C VAL A 169 -15.85 -12.16 7.66
N ALA A 170 -17.16 -12.24 7.81
CA ALA A 170 -17.93 -13.34 7.23
C ALA A 170 -17.77 -13.39 5.70
N LYS A 171 -17.79 -12.24 5.05
CA LYS A 171 -17.55 -12.12 3.61
C LYS A 171 -16.14 -12.55 3.21
N LEU A 172 -15.11 -12.10 3.94
CA LEU A 172 -13.72 -12.48 3.73
C LEU A 172 -13.49 -13.99 3.78
N ARG A 173 -14.16 -14.69 4.72
CA ARG A 173 -14.05 -16.14 4.87
C ARG A 173 -14.62 -16.93 3.68
N LEU A 174 -15.52 -16.32 2.92
CA LEU A 174 -16.10 -16.93 1.71
C LEU A 174 -15.27 -16.66 0.45
N MET A 175 -14.33 -15.72 0.52
CA MET A 175 -13.47 -15.41 -0.62
C MET A 175 -12.34 -16.44 -0.76
N PRO A 176 -11.91 -16.74 -2.00
CA PRO A 176 -10.76 -17.59 -2.22
C PRO A 176 -9.50 -16.93 -1.66
N LYS A 177 -8.61 -17.73 -1.06
CA LYS A 177 -7.31 -17.19 -0.57
C LYS A 177 -6.56 -16.51 -1.69
N PRO A 178 -6.00 -15.31 -1.45
CA PRO A 178 -5.15 -14.66 -2.44
C PRO A 178 -3.90 -15.50 -2.67
N VAL A 179 -3.53 -15.69 -3.92
CA VAL A 179 -2.27 -16.36 -4.27
C VAL A 179 -1.15 -15.35 -4.04
N ALA A 180 -0.31 -15.60 -3.03
CA ALA A 180 0.87 -14.78 -2.79
C ALA A 180 1.75 -14.77 -4.06
N GLY A 181 1.95 -13.59 -4.66
CA GLY A 181 2.73 -13.43 -5.89
C GLY A 181 1.92 -13.33 -7.19
N ALA A 182 0.57 -13.32 -7.14
CA ALA A 182 -0.28 -13.12 -8.33
C ALA A 182 -0.42 -11.65 -8.75
N THR A 183 0.32 -10.72 -8.16
CA THR A 183 0.50 -9.40 -8.75
C THR A 183 1.30 -9.56 -10.04
N ALA A 184 0.78 -9.02 -11.14
CA ALA A 184 1.45 -8.99 -12.43
C ALA A 184 2.93 -8.62 -12.24
N PRO A 185 3.87 -9.28 -12.96
CA PRO A 185 5.28 -8.96 -12.80
C PRO A 185 5.48 -7.46 -12.97
N MET A 186 5.98 -6.80 -11.94
CA MET A 186 6.48 -5.44 -12.09
C MET A 186 7.42 -5.44 -13.30
N PRO A 187 7.29 -4.50 -14.24
CA PRO A 187 8.23 -4.41 -15.34
C PRO A 187 9.63 -4.36 -14.73
N ALA A 188 10.46 -5.32 -15.11
CA ALA A 188 11.84 -5.40 -14.66
C ALA A 188 12.48 -4.01 -14.77
N PRO A 189 13.29 -3.56 -13.78
CA PRO A 189 13.99 -2.30 -13.88
C PRO A 189 14.70 -2.25 -15.22
N ALA A 190 14.36 -1.24 -16.01
CA ALA A 190 14.92 -1.06 -17.34
C ALA A 190 16.43 -1.18 -17.21
N LYS A 191 17.01 -2.17 -17.92
CA LYS A 191 18.47 -2.30 -18.03
C LYS A 191 18.99 -0.93 -18.46
N PRO A 192 20.08 -0.41 -17.85
CA PRO A 192 20.64 0.82 -18.32
C PRO A 192 20.92 0.67 -19.82
N VAL A 193 20.29 1.53 -20.61
CA VAL A 193 20.50 1.57 -22.05
C VAL A 193 21.93 2.07 -22.26
N THR A 194 22.87 1.15 -22.35
CA THR A 194 24.21 1.41 -22.89
C THR A 194 24.09 1.44 -24.43
N GLY A 195 23.38 2.44 -24.92
CA GLY A 195 23.43 2.81 -26.32
C GLY A 195 24.46 3.92 -26.49
N PRO A 196 25.25 3.92 -27.57
CA PRO A 196 26.17 5.00 -27.83
C PRO A 196 25.38 6.32 -27.91
N VAL A 197 25.79 7.29 -27.10
CA VAL A 197 25.25 8.66 -27.15
C VAL A 197 25.63 9.20 -28.52
N ASN A 198 24.69 9.23 -29.46
CA ASN A 198 24.87 9.95 -30.70
C ASN A 198 25.11 11.41 -30.35
N ALA A 199 26.36 11.84 -30.52
CA ALA A 199 26.73 13.25 -30.44
C ALA A 199 25.89 14.01 -31.49
N PRO A 200 25.35 15.19 -31.17
CA PRO A 200 24.64 16.01 -32.15
C PRO A 200 25.62 16.43 -33.24
N ALA A 201 25.34 16.03 -34.45
CA ALA A 201 26.03 16.48 -35.66
C ALA A 201 25.85 18.00 -35.83
N GLY A 202 26.93 18.70 -36.05
CA GLY A 202 26.91 19.96 -36.78
C GLY A 202 26.93 21.25 -35.98
N VAL A 203 28.12 21.57 -35.39
CA VAL A 203 28.51 22.97 -35.34
C VAL A 203 29.69 23.13 -36.29
N THR A 204 29.42 23.62 -37.50
CA THR A 204 30.41 24.03 -38.44
C THR A 204 31.19 25.24 -37.92
N ARG A 205 32.45 25.02 -37.62
CA ARG A 205 33.39 26.04 -37.21
C ARG A 205 33.68 27.00 -38.38
N PRO A 206 33.53 28.34 -38.26
CA PRO A 206 33.89 29.27 -39.34
C PRO A 206 35.40 29.24 -39.62
N LYS A 207 35.75 29.16 -40.91
CA LYS A 207 37.13 29.23 -41.40
C LYS A 207 37.71 30.63 -41.17
N PRO A 208 38.93 30.80 -40.64
CA PRO A 208 39.55 32.10 -40.50
C PRO A 208 39.90 32.74 -41.86
N PRO A 209 39.86 34.10 -41.97
CA PRO A 209 40.13 34.79 -43.24
C PRO A 209 41.63 34.73 -43.58
N THR A 210 41.90 34.42 -44.84
CA THR A 210 43.23 34.45 -45.44
C THR A 210 43.66 35.93 -45.60
N ARG A 211 44.80 36.27 -45.06
CA ARG A 211 45.44 37.58 -45.23
C ARG A 211 46.25 37.57 -46.54
N GLN A 212 45.90 38.46 -47.48
CA GLN A 212 46.80 38.95 -48.54
C GLN A 212 47.49 40.22 -48.08
#